data_916e50b823778b936a114caad81ce5f3
#
_entry.id   916e50b823778b936a114caad81ce5f3
#
_cell.length_a   1.000
_cell.length_b   1.000
_cell.length_c   1.000
_cell.angle_alpha   90.00
_cell.angle_beta   90.00
_cell.angle_gamma   90.00
#
_symmetry.space_group_name_H-M   'P 1'
#
loop_
_entity.id
_entity.type
_entity.pdbx_description
1 polymer ?
#
loop_
_entity_poly.entity_id
_entity_poly.type
_entity_poly.pdbx_seq_one_letter_code
_entity_poly.pdbx_strand_id
1 'polypeptide(L)'
;MAAATPDINARIAGCVRALRTDLGMTLDALAAKCDVSRSMISLVERGESSPTAVVLEKIAAGLGVPLATLFDGASASANPVSQREDRTPWRDPQSGYVRRNISPASVASPIQVVEIILPAGARVAYETGAIDRKSVV
;
A
#
# COMPACT_ATOMS: atom_id res chain seq x y z
N MET A 1 6.98 16.32 23.93
CA MET A 1 7.35 15.11 23.21
C MET A 1 6.60 15.07 21.90
N ALA A 2 7.31 15.17 20.81
CA ALA A 2 6.68 15.02 19.52
C ALA A 2 6.13 13.60 19.40
N ALA A 3 4.84 13.47 19.10
CA ALA A 3 4.28 12.18 18.75
C ALA A 3 5.08 11.62 17.56
N ALA A 4 5.72 10.47 17.73
CA ALA A 4 6.41 9.82 16.64
C ALA A 4 5.42 9.63 15.50
N THR A 5 5.76 10.12 14.31
CA THR A 5 5.01 9.79 13.10
C THR A 5 4.96 8.27 13.00
N PRO A 6 3.78 7.65 12.91
CA PRO A 6 3.71 6.21 12.77
C PRO A 6 4.56 5.78 11.59
N ASP A 7 5.41 4.80 11.82
CA ASP A 7 6.17 4.19 10.74
C ASP A 7 5.21 3.78 9.62
N ILE A 8 5.60 4.04 8.39
CA ILE A 8 4.76 3.69 7.25
C ILE A 8 4.42 2.20 7.21
N ASN A 9 5.33 1.34 7.67
CA ASN A 9 5.05 -0.10 7.79
C ASN A 9 3.95 -0.39 8.81
N ALA A 10 3.91 0.36 9.92
CA ALA A 10 2.83 0.24 10.90
C ALA A 10 1.49 0.69 10.32
N ARG A 11 1.49 1.74 9.50
CA ARG A 11 0.28 2.21 8.79
C ARG A 11 -0.23 1.18 7.79
N ILE A 12 0.67 0.59 7.02
CA ILE A 12 0.35 -0.49 6.08
C ILE A 12 -0.24 -1.68 6.83
N ALA A 13 0.39 -2.09 7.93
CA ALA A 13 -0.08 -3.18 8.78
C ALA A 13 -1.51 -2.94 9.26
N GLY A 14 -1.79 -1.77 9.81
CA GLY A 14 -3.11 -1.40 10.29
C GLY A 14 -4.14 -1.34 9.16
N CYS A 15 -3.78 -0.83 8.01
CA CYS A 15 -4.65 -0.73 6.83
C CYS A 15 -5.04 -2.12 6.29
N VAL A 16 -4.07 -3.01 6.13
CA VAL A 16 -4.32 -4.38 5.66
C VAL A 16 -5.27 -5.11 6.62
N ARG A 17 -4.99 -5.03 7.91
CA ARG A 17 -5.84 -5.66 8.92
C ARG A 17 -7.27 -5.10 8.93
N ALA A 18 -7.41 -3.79 8.89
CA ALA A 18 -8.71 -3.12 8.88
C ALA A 18 -9.53 -3.51 7.64
N LEU A 19 -8.93 -3.46 6.46
CA LEU A 19 -9.60 -3.83 5.22
C LEU A 19 -10.01 -5.30 5.21
N ARG A 20 -9.13 -6.19 5.67
CA ARG A 20 -9.44 -7.61 5.76
C ARG A 20 -10.61 -7.88 6.69
N THR A 21 -10.61 -7.30 7.89
CA THR A 21 -11.68 -7.48 8.87
C THR A 21 -12.99 -6.86 8.41
N ASP A 22 -12.96 -5.70 7.77
CA ASP A 22 -14.15 -5.06 7.21
C ASP A 22 -14.80 -5.91 6.11
N LEU A 23 -14.00 -6.65 5.35
CA LEU A 23 -14.49 -7.58 4.34
C LEU A 23 -14.92 -8.95 4.93
N GLY A 24 -14.78 -9.13 6.24
CA GLY A 24 -15.10 -10.39 6.90
C GLY A 24 -14.20 -11.56 6.53
N MET A 25 -12.98 -11.28 6.06
CA MET A 25 -12.05 -12.31 5.61
C MET A 25 -11.17 -12.82 6.75
N THR A 26 -10.93 -14.13 6.77
CA THR A 26 -9.86 -14.71 7.58
C THR A 26 -8.49 -14.52 6.92
N LEU A 27 -7.43 -14.76 7.68
CA LEU A 27 -6.06 -14.75 7.11
C LEU A 27 -5.93 -15.78 5.98
N ASP A 28 -6.52 -16.97 6.17
CA ASP A 28 -6.49 -18.02 5.14
C ASP A 28 -7.26 -17.61 3.88
N ALA A 29 -8.42 -16.97 4.05
CA ALA A 29 -9.22 -16.49 2.92
C ALA A 29 -8.48 -15.44 2.10
N LEU A 30 -7.83 -14.48 2.75
CA LEU A 30 -7.02 -13.48 2.06
C LEU A 30 -5.81 -14.12 1.39
N ALA A 31 -5.12 -15.04 2.07
CA ALA A 31 -3.98 -15.76 1.52
C ALA A 31 -4.34 -16.48 0.21
N ALA A 32 -5.48 -17.14 0.18
CA ALA A 32 -5.98 -17.82 -1.03
C ALA A 32 -6.27 -16.84 -2.17
N LYS A 33 -6.78 -15.64 -1.85
CA LYS A 33 -7.12 -14.64 -2.86
C LYS A 33 -5.91 -13.91 -3.44
N CYS A 34 -4.90 -13.65 -2.63
CA CYS A 34 -3.78 -12.81 -3.06
C CYS A 34 -2.52 -13.60 -3.43
N ASP A 35 -2.54 -14.91 -3.32
CA ASP A 35 -1.39 -15.79 -3.57
C ASP A 35 -0.16 -15.40 -2.74
N VAL A 36 -0.42 -15.07 -1.49
CA VAL A 36 0.60 -14.79 -0.47
C VAL A 36 0.36 -15.73 0.70
N SER A 37 1.41 -16.26 1.32
CA SER A 37 1.25 -17.18 2.44
C SER A 37 0.55 -16.51 3.63
N ARG A 38 -0.24 -17.30 4.37
CA ARG A 38 -0.88 -16.84 5.59
C ARG A 38 0.13 -16.27 6.58
N SER A 39 1.27 -16.93 6.72
CA SER A 39 2.35 -16.49 7.60
C SER A 39 2.87 -15.12 7.22
N MET A 40 3.05 -14.85 5.93
CA MET A 40 3.50 -13.56 5.43
C MET A 40 2.47 -12.47 5.73
N ILE A 41 1.18 -12.72 5.47
CA ILE A 41 0.11 -11.76 5.77
C ILE A 41 0.07 -11.46 7.27
N SER A 42 0.19 -12.48 8.11
CA SER A 42 0.24 -12.31 9.56
C SER A 42 1.41 -11.43 10.00
N LEU A 43 2.59 -11.64 9.43
CA LEU A 43 3.78 -10.81 9.71
C LEU A 43 3.56 -9.36 9.26
N VAL A 44 2.97 -9.16 8.10
CA VAL A 44 2.64 -7.82 7.59
C VAL A 44 1.67 -7.10 8.53
N GLU A 45 0.60 -7.76 8.93
CA GLU A 45 -0.42 -7.18 9.83
C GLU A 45 0.12 -6.84 11.21
N ARG A 46 1.14 -7.54 11.68
CA ARG A 46 1.80 -7.26 12.96
C ARG A 46 2.92 -6.21 12.85
N GLY A 47 3.23 -5.77 11.63
CA GLY A 47 4.32 -4.83 11.40
C GLY A 47 5.71 -5.42 11.63
N GLU A 48 5.82 -6.74 11.63
CA GLU A 48 7.07 -7.46 11.88
C GLU A 48 7.86 -7.78 10.61
N SER A 49 7.32 -7.40 9.45
CA SER A 49 7.95 -7.63 8.15
C SER A 49 7.96 -6.35 7.34
N SER A 50 8.99 -6.19 6.53
CA SER A 50 9.05 -5.15 5.49
C SER A 50 8.72 -5.79 4.15
N PRO A 51 7.42 -5.84 3.77
CA PRO A 51 7.01 -6.52 2.55
C PRO A 51 7.52 -5.77 1.31
N THR A 52 7.76 -6.53 0.24
CA THR A 52 8.13 -5.95 -1.05
C THR A 52 6.92 -5.33 -1.75
N ALA A 53 7.18 -4.49 -2.75
CA ALA A 53 6.13 -3.90 -3.58
C ALA A 53 5.25 -4.98 -4.22
N VAL A 54 5.85 -6.05 -4.70
CA VAL A 54 5.11 -7.17 -5.33
C VAL A 54 4.17 -7.84 -4.35
N VAL A 55 4.62 -8.08 -3.11
CA VAL A 55 3.77 -8.66 -2.05
C VAL A 55 2.61 -7.73 -1.71
N LEU A 56 2.88 -6.43 -1.54
CA LEU A 56 1.84 -5.45 -1.24
C LEU A 56 0.82 -5.33 -2.37
N GLU A 57 1.27 -5.38 -3.62
CA GLU A 57 0.36 -5.36 -4.78
C GLU A 57 -0.57 -6.57 -4.79
N LYS A 58 -0.04 -7.75 -4.50
CA LYS A 58 -0.85 -8.97 -4.37
C LYS A 58 -1.89 -8.85 -3.27
N ILE A 59 -1.50 -8.36 -2.11
CA ILE A 59 -2.41 -8.15 -0.98
C ILE A 59 -3.51 -7.13 -1.35
N ALA A 60 -3.13 -6.01 -1.96
CA ALA A 60 -4.08 -4.99 -2.41
C ALA A 60 -5.08 -5.56 -3.41
N ALA A 61 -4.60 -6.34 -4.39
CA ALA A 61 -5.46 -7.00 -5.36
C ALA A 61 -6.44 -7.97 -4.69
N GLY A 62 -5.99 -8.74 -3.71
CA GLY A 62 -6.85 -9.64 -2.93
C GLY A 62 -7.89 -8.90 -2.10
N LEU A 63 -7.59 -7.71 -1.65
CA LEU A 63 -8.52 -6.83 -0.92
C LEU A 63 -9.42 -6.02 -1.86
N GLY A 64 -9.13 -6.01 -3.16
CA GLY A 64 -9.91 -5.26 -4.15
C GLY A 64 -9.68 -3.75 -4.09
N VAL A 65 -8.53 -3.31 -3.62
CA VAL A 65 -8.17 -1.89 -3.50
C VAL A 65 -6.90 -1.57 -4.29
N PRO A 66 -6.71 -0.31 -4.71
CA PRO A 66 -5.43 0.11 -5.28
C PRO A 66 -4.31 0.04 -4.25
N LEU A 67 -3.08 -0.18 -4.72
CA LEU A 67 -1.90 -0.21 -3.84
C LEU A 67 -1.76 1.09 -3.01
N ALA A 68 -2.10 2.25 -3.61
CA ALA A 68 -2.05 3.54 -2.94
C ALA A 68 -2.87 3.58 -1.64
N THR A 69 -3.97 2.85 -1.59
CA THR A 69 -4.84 2.77 -0.40
C THR A 69 -4.10 2.20 0.82
N LEU A 70 -3.18 1.27 0.60
CA LEU A 70 -2.41 0.66 1.69
C LEU A 70 -1.44 1.66 2.35
N PHE A 71 -0.99 2.66 1.62
CA PHE A 71 -0.01 3.64 2.12
C PHE A 71 -0.65 4.82 2.85
N ASP A 72 -1.91 5.13 2.57
CA ASP A 72 -2.57 6.30 3.17
C ASP A 72 -3.16 6.03 4.55
N GLY A 73 -3.34 4.77 4.90
CA GLY A 73 -3.95 4.41 6.17
C GLY A 73 -5.43 4.80 6.28
N ALA A 74 -6.01 4.61 7.46
CA ALA A 74 -7.42 4.85 7.72
C ALA A 74 -7.77 6.31 8.03
N SER A 75 -6.81 7.22 8.09
CA SER A 75 -7.11 8.63 8.34
C SER A 75 -7.54 9.32 7.04
N ALA A 76 -8.81 9.23 6.77
CA ALA A 76 -9.45 9.93 5.69
C ALA A 76 -9.49 11.43 6.01
N SER A 77 -8.49 12.17 5.57
CA SER A 77 -8.67 13.60 5.39
C SER A 77 -9.50 13.80 4.13
N ALA A 78 -10.70 14.36 4.27
CA ALA A 78 -11.56 14.68 3.14
C ALA A 78 -11.02 15.85 2.29
N ASN A 79 -9.83 16.34 2.58
CA ASN A 79 -9.21 17.44 1.87
C ASN A 79 -8.54 16.93 0.58
N PRO A 80 -8.97 17.37 -0.60
CA PRO A 80 -8.35 16.97 -1.86
C PRO A 80 -6.93 17.54 -2.04
N VAL A 81 -6.55 18.53 -1.22
CA VAL A 81 -5.21 19.12 -1.26
C VAL A 81 -4.33 18.41 -0.25
N SER A 82 -3.33 17.69 -0.73
CA SER A 82 -2.32 17.04 0.10
C SER A 82 -1.01 17.81 0.00
N GLN A 83 -0.49 18.23 1.13
CA GLN A 83 0.81 18.87 1.21
C GLN A 83 1.93 17.85 1.08
N ARG A 84 3.10 18.27 0.55
CA ARG A 84 4.23 17.35 0.36
C ARG A 84 4.70 16.75 1.69
N GLU A 85 4.66 17.53 2.75
CA GLU A 85 5.08 17.13 4.10
C GLU A 85 4.19 16.03 4.69
N ASP A 86 2.93 15.97 4.27
CA ASP A 86 1.96 14.97 4.73
C ASP A 86 2.10 13.63 4.00
N ARG A 87 2.98 13.57 3.00
CA ARG A 87 3.14 12.42 2.11
C ARG A 87 4.35 11.61 2.52
N THR A 88 4.13 10.60 3.33
CA THR A 88 5.21 9.71 3.75
C THR A 88 5.67 8.83 2.59
N PRO A 89 6.95 8.88 2.20
CA PRO A 89 7.46 7.99 1.17
C PRO A 89 7.58 6.56 1.70
N TRP A 90 7.36 5.60 0.82
CA TRP A 90 7.62 4.20 1.08
C TRP A 90 8.74 3.70 0.16
N ARG A 91 9.68 2.94 0.71
CA ARG A 91 10.79 2.37 -0.03
C ARG A 91 10.62 0.86 -0.17
N ASP A 92 10.74 0.35 -1.39
CA ASP A 92 10.75 -1.08 -1.65
C ASP A 92 12.06 -1.70 -1.13
N PRO A 93 11.99 -2.67 -0.21
CA PRO A 93 13.20 -3.28 0.35
C PRO A 93 14.01 -4.09 -0.67
N GLN A 94 13.40 -4.52 -1.77
CA GLN A 94 14.06 -5.34 -2.78
C GLN A 94 14.76 -4.50 -3.84
N SER A 95 14.06 -3.53 -4.44
CA SER A 95 14.59 -2.72 -5.53
C SER A 95 15.12 -1.37 -5.10
N GLY A 96 14.71 -0.90 -3.92
CA GLY A 96 15.05 0.43 -3.43
C GLY A 96 14.24 1.55 -4.05
N TYR A 97 13.25 1.26 -4.92
CA TYR A 97 12.44 2.34 -5.46
C TYR A 97 11.60 3.00 -4.35
N VAL A 98 11.38 4.29 -4.50
CA VAL A 98 10.60 5.07 -3.54
C VAL A 98 9.27 5.44 -4.17
N ARG A 99 8.19 5.22 -3.42
CA ARG A 99 6.82 5.57 -3.80
C ARG A 99 6.26 6.58 -2.82
N ARG A 100 5.63 7.61 -3.37
CA ARG A 100 4.92 8.62 -2.58
C ARG A 100 3.57 8.90 -3.25
N ASN A 101 2.49 8.79 -2.47
CA ASN A 101 1.17 9.16 -2.96
C ASN A 101 1.08 10.68 -3.11
N ILE A 102 0.65 11.15 -4.27
CA ILE A 102 0.42 12.57 -4.55
C ILE A 102 -1.03 12.92 -4.28
N SER A 103 -1.97 12.15 -4.84
CA SER A 103 -3.39 12.33 -4.55
C SER A 103 -3.77 11.60 -3.27
N PRO A 104 -4.62 12.20 -2.41
CA PRO A 104 -5.14 11.51 -1.24
C PRO A 104 -6.01 10.33 -1.67
N ALA A 105 -5.78 9.14 -1.09
CA ALA A 105 -6.60 7.96 -1.39
C ALA A 105 -8.02 8.06 -0.81
N SER A 106 -8.21 8.97 0.14
CA SER A 106 -9.51 9.22 0.78
C SER A 106 -10.50 9.96 -0.12
N VAL A 107 -10.04 10.56 -1.20
CA VAL A 107 -10.91 11.24 -2.16
C VAL A 107 -11.41 10.23 -3.17
N ALA A 108 -12.73 10.14 -3.32
CA ALA A 108 -13.36 9.29 -4.34
C ALA A 108 -13.04 9.84 -5.73
N SER A 109 -11.90 9.43 -6.27
CA SER A 109 -11.45 9.80 -7.60
C SER A 109 -11.06 8.55 -8.37
N PRO A 110 -11.48 8.42 -9.64
CA PRO A 110 -11.05 7.29 -10.47
C PRO A 110 -9.57 7.37 -10.84
N ILE A 111 -8.92 8.50 -10.58
CA ILE A 111 -7.51 8.72 -10.89
C ILE A 111 -6.73 8.92 -9.61
N GLN A 112 -5.67 8.14 -9.46
CA GLN A 112 -4.71 8.31 -8.38
C GLN A 112 -3.33 8.64 -8.96
N VAL A 113 -2.72 9.68 -8.44
CA VAL A 113 -1.40 10.14 -8.86
C VAL A 113 -0.39 9.73 -7.80
N VAL A 114 0.65 9.06 -8.23
CA VAL A 114 1.76 8.64 -7.36
C VAL A 114 3.08 9.10 -7.98
N GLU A 115 4.01 9.49 -7.13
CA GLU A 115 5.40 9.75 -7.53
C GLU A 115 6.21 8.48 -7.28
N ILE A 116 6.97 8.07 -8.26
CA ILE A 116 7.88 6.92 -8.13
C ILE A 116 9.28 7.38 -8.52
N ILE A 117 10.23 7.17 -7.62
CA ILE A 117 11.66 7.38 -7.91
C ILE A 117 12.28 6.00 -8.02
N LEU A 118 12.67 5.64 -9.24
CA LEU A 118 13.24 4.34 -9.53
C LEU A 118 14.77 4.49 -9.68
N PRO A 119 15.56 3.83 -8.82
CA PRO A 119 17.02 3.85 -8.97
C PRO A 119 17.44 3.28 -10.32
N ALA A 120 18.56 3.77 -10.85
CA ALA A 120 19.10 3.25 -12.11
C ALA A 120 19.34 1.74 -12.04
N GLY A 121 18.86 1.00 -13.04
CA GLY A 121 18.97 -0.45 -13.09
C GLY A 121 17.96 -1.22 -12.24
N ALA A 122 17.16 -0.53 -11.42
CA ALA A 122 16.12 -1.19 -10.63
C ALA A 122 14.94 -1.62 -11.51
N ARG A 123 14.35 -2.75 -11.15
CA ARG A 123 13.19 -3.31 -11.85
C ARG A 123 12.17 -3.80 -10.85
N VAL A 124 10.92 -3.43 -11.06
CA VAL A 124 9.77 -3.94 -10.31
C VAL A 124 8.74 -4.42 -11.32
N ALA A 125 8.32 -5.66 -11.20
CA ALA A 125 7.31 -6.25 -12.06
C ALA A 125 6.02 -6.48 -11.28
N TYR A 126 4.91 -5.93 -11.77
CA TYR A 126 3.59 -6.16 -11.24
C TYR A 126 2.74 -6.93 -12.25
N GLU A 127 1.84 -7.76 -11.74
CA GLU A 127 0.74 -8.25 -12.54
C GLU A 127 -0.37 -7.20 -12.53
N THR A 128 -0.77 -6.73 -13.73
CA THR A 128 -1.82 -5.72 -13.85
C THR A 128 -3.19 -6.38 -13.76
N GLY A 129 -3.95 -6.00 -12.75
CA GLY A 129 -5.36 -6.38 -12.63
C GLY A 129 -6.29 -5.36 -13.27
N ALA A 130 -7.58 -5.68 -13.28
CA ALA A 130 -8.62 -4.80 -13.87
C ALA A 130 -8.71 -3.42 -13.20
N ILE A 131 -8.17 -3.27 -11.99
CA ILE A 131 -8.22 -2.04 -11.20
C ILE A 131 -7.00 -1.15 -11.46
N ASP A 132 -5.94 -1.72 -12.02
CA ASP A 132 -4.66 -1.02 -12.17
C ASP A 132 -4.48 -0.55 -13.62
N ARG A 133 -4.86 0.70 -13.87
CA ARG A 133 -4.55 1.37 -15.13
C ARG A 133 -3.33 2.25 -14.94
N LYS A 134 -2.21 1.79 -15.45
CA LYS A 134 -0.96 2.56 -15.39
C LYS A 134 -0.88 3.49 -16.58
N SER A 135 -0.83 4.78 -16.28
CA SER A 135 -0.39 5.78 -17.24
C SER A 135 1.06 6.11 -16.95
N VAL A 136 1.93 5.82 -17.89
CA VAL A 136 3.35 6.17 -17.79
C VAL A 136 3.54 7.54 -18.44
N VAL A 137 4.03 8.46 -17.66
CA VAL A 137 4.44 9.77 -18.15
C VAL A 137 5.96 9.81 -18.27
#